data_58158d0632299cb1f3842da852e31b42
#
_entry.id   58158d0632299cb1f3842da852e31b42
#
_cell.length_a   1.000
_cell.length_b   1.000
_cell.length_c   1.000
_cell.angle_alpha   90.00
_cell.angle_beta   90.00
_cell.angle_gamma   90.00
#
_symmetry.space_group_name_H-M   'P 1'
#
loop_
_entity.id
_entity.type
_entity.pdbx_description
1 polymer ?
#
loop_
_entity_poly.entity_id
_entity_poly.type
_entity_poly.pdbx_seq_one_letter_code
_entity_poly.pdbx_strand_id
1 'polypeptide(L)'
;MESETQKTERSRIAFVAADTPEAQSALQKLTTRYGAMDPQEADVIVALGGDGFMLEMLHLHMSRGLPIYGMNRGSVGFLMNNYREDGVARRIARSRAVVLHPLRMAARTVDGEIHNALAINDVSLLRQTRQTAKLKISIDDVVRLEELICDGALVSTPAGSTAYNLSIGGPIIPLAANLLAITPIAAFRPRRWRGALLQHTARVKIEILEPAKRPVSAVADSSEVRDVREVEITEDRSIALTLLFDPQHALEERVLKEQFQP
;
A
#
# COMPACT_ATOMS: atom_id res chain seq x y z
N MET A 1 -18.06 7.81 33.91
CA MET A 1 -16.73 8.12 33.34
C MET A 1 -15.67 7.04 33.60
N GLU A 2 -16.03 5.95 34.25
CA GLU A 2 -15.09 4.82 34.56
C GLU A 2 -15.12 3.66 33.52
N SER A 3 -16.05 3.67 32.55
CA SER A 3 -16.27 2.51 31.68
C SER A 3 -15.38 2.43 30.42
N GLU A 4 -14.81 3.54 29.95
CA GLU A 4 -13.96 3.53 28.73
C GLU A 4 -12.51 3.15 29.01
N THR A 5 -11.98 3.51 30.18
CA THR A 5 -10.59 3.20 30.56
C THR A 5 -10.39 1.70 30.88
N GLN A 6 -11.42 1.01 31.34
CA GLN A 6 -11.36 -0.44 31.67
C GLN A 6 -11.44 -1.35 30.43
N LYS A 7 -12.03 -0.87 29.31
CA LYS A 7 -12.16 -1.67 28.10
C LYS A 7 -10.84 -1.79 27.33
N THR A 8 -9.93 -0.82 27.54
CA THR A 8 -8.65 -0.72 26.81
C THR A 8 -7.53 -1.58 27.44
N GLU A 9 -7.64 -1.93 28.74
CA GLU A 9 -6.64 -2.79 29.41
C GLU A 9 -6.80 -4.30 29.08
N ARG A 10 -7.87 -4.69 28.39
CA ARG A 10 -8.19 -6.08 28.05
C ARG A 10 -8.09 -6.42 26.57
N SER A 11 -7.53 -5.57 25.73
CA SER A 11 -7.35 -5.91 24.31
C SER A 11 -6.43 -7.11 24.16
N ARG A 12 -6.90 -8.14 23.47
CA ARG A 12 -6.13 -9.35 23.16
C ARG A 12 -5.14 -8.99 22.05
N ILE A 13 -3.85 -9.02 22.38
CA ILE A 13 -2.77 -8.59 21.49
C ILE A 13 -1.99 -9.82 21.02
N ALA A 14 -1.93 -10.04 19.70
CA ALA A 14 -1.04 -11.03 19.10
C ALA A 14 0.21 -10.36 18.55
N PHE A 15 1.35 -11.00 18.71
CA PHE A 15 2.62 -10.58 18.15
C PHE A 15 2.98 -11.47 16.97
N VAL A 16 3.35 -10.86 15.84
CA VAL A 16 3.82 -11.53 14.64
C VAL A 16 5.12 -10.88 14.16
N ALA A 17 6.01 -11.64 13.54
CA ALA A 17 7.32 -11.13 13.16
C ALA A 17 7.75 -11.61 11.76
N ALA A 18 8.44 -10.74 11.05
CA ALA A 18 9.12 -11.10 9.82
C ALA A 18 10.20 -12.18 10.09
N ASP A 19 10.54 -12.94 9.05
CA ASP A 19 11.59 -13.96 9.13
C ASP A 19 12.99 -13.32 9.03
N THR A 20 13.31 -12.48 10.03
CA THR A 20 14.62 -11.88 10.24
C THR A 20 15.07 -12.08 11.67
N PRO A 21 16.38 -12.24 11.94
CA PRO A 21 16.88 -12.47 13.30
C PRO A 21 16.43 -11.40 14.30
N GLU A 22 16.42 -10.13 13.89
CA GLU A 22 16.04 -8.99 14.71
C GLU A 22 14.55 -8.99 15.07
N ALA A 23 13.69 -9.35 14.10
CA ALA A 23 12.24 -9.43 14.32
C ALA A 23 11.89 -10.63 15.19
N GLN A 24 12.50 -11.80 14.95
CA GLN A 24 12.28 -13.01 15.73
C GLN A 24 12.77 -12.86 17.18
N SER A 25 13.94 -12.21 17.40
CA SER A 25 14.41 -11.88 18.75
C SER A 25 13.42 -10.96 19.49
N ALA A 26 12.87 -9.96 18.79
CA ALA A 26 11.86 -9.07 19.35
C ALA A 26 10.56 -9.82 19.68
N LEU A 27 10.13 -10.74 18.82
CA LEU A 27 8.96 -11.60 19.07
C LEU A 27 9.14 -12.41 20.34
N GLN A 28 10.28 -13.09 20.51
CA GLN A 28 10.58 -13.89 21.69
C GLN A 28 10.52 -13.06 22.99
N LYS A 29 11.11 -11.86 22.98
CA LYS A 29 11.08 -10.96 24.16
C LYS A 29 9.66 -10.51 24.50
N LEU A 30 8.87 -10.12 23.48
CA LEU A 30 7.51 -9.63 23.69
C LEU A 30 6.56 -10.75 24.12
N THR A 31 6.66 -11.94 23.53
CA THR A 31 5.84 -13.10 23.93
C THR A 31 6.21 -13.62 25.30
N THR A 32 7.48 -13.58 25.71
CA THR A 32 7.90 -13.90 27.09
C THR A 32 7.30 -12.92 28.10
N ARG A 33 7.20 -11.64 27.73
CA ARG A 33 6.74 -10.57 28.65
C ARG A 33 5.22 -10.44 28.73
N TYR A 34 4.53 -10.58 27.59
CA TYR A 34 3.09 -10.29 27.47
C TYR A 34 2.24 -11.52 27.21
N GLY A 35 2.85 -12.67 27.03
CA GLY A 35 2.21 -13.91 26.62
C GLY A 35 2.13 -14.07 25.10
N ALA A 36 1.95 -15.30 24.66
CA ALA A 36 1.66 -15.64 23.28
C ALA A 36 0.15 -15.69 23.06
N MET A 37 -0.34 -15.14 21.95
CA MET A 37 -1.75 -15.14 21.56
C MET A 37 -1.83 -15.55 20.08
N ASP A 38 -2.80 -16.39 19.75
CA ASP A 38 -3.09 -16.72 18.37
C ASP A 38 -3.62 -15.45 17.64
N PRO A 39 -3.04 -15.08 16.51
CA PRO A 39 -3.55 -13.97 15.69
C PRO A 39 -5.03 -14.10 15.32
N GLN A 40 -5.56 -15.32 15.24
CA GLN A 40 -6.99 -15.56 14.97
C GLN A 40 -7.91 -15.12 16.12
N GLU A 41 -7.41 -15.09 17.35
CA GLU A 41 -8.17 -14.69 18.53
C GLU A 41 -7.93 -13.24 18.97
N ALA A 42 -6.99 -12.57 18.32
CA ALA A 42 -6.57 -11.22 18.69
C ALA A 42 -7.58 -10.13 18.28
N ASP A 43 -7.58 -9.05 19.05
CA ASP A 43 -8.28 -7.80 18.72
C ASP A 43 -7.34 -6.81 18.03
N VAL A 44 -6.02 -6.94 18.26
CA VAL A 44 -4.96 -6.11 17.65
C VAL A 44 -3.77 -7.00 17.29
N ILE A 45 -3.21 -6.78 16.11
CA ILE A 45 -1.96 -7.41 15.68
C ILE A 45 -0.80 -6.43 15.91
N VAL A 46 0.25 -6.89 16.57
CA VAL A 46 1.54 -6.18 16.65
C VAL A 46 2.49 -6.82 15.67
N ALA A 47 2.79 -6.12 14.57
CA ALA A 47 3.67 -6.59 13.50
C ALA A 47 5.11 -6.10 13.73
N LEU A 48 6.07 -7.02 13.81
CA LEU A 48 7.50 -6.77 14.03
C LEU A 48 8.25 -6.97 12.72
N GLY A 49 8.68 -5.90 12.06
CA GLY A 49 9.35 -6.00 10.76
C GLY A 49 9.60 -4.63 10.13
N GLY A 50 9.62 -4.58 8.81
CA GLY A 50 9.63 -3.37 8.00
C GLY A 50 8.30 -3.18 7.26
N ASP A 51 8.25 -2.19 6.35
CA ASP A 51 7.03 -1.85 5.61
C ASP A 51 6.52 -3.00 4.73
N GLY A 52 7.42 -3.78 4.11
CA GLY A 52 7.03 -4.97 3.34
C GLY A 52 6.27 -5.99 4.18
N PHE A 53 6.74 -6.27 5.40
CA PHE A 53 6.03 -7.16 6.33
C PHE A 53 4.70 -6.56 6.82
N MET A 54 4.65 -5.23 7.00
CA MET A 54 3.40 -4.55 7.31
C MET A 54 2.36 -4.74 6.20
N LEU A 55 2.74 -4.55 4.94
CA LEU A 55 1.84 -4.78 3.80
C LEU A 55 1.35 -6.22 3.74
N GLU A 56 2.24 -7.20 3.98
CA GLU A 56 1.87 -8.62 4.07
C GLU A 56 0.83 -8.87 5.15
N MET A 57 1.02 -8.33 6.36
CA MET A 57 0.06 -8.46 7.45
C MET A 57 -1.27 -7.76 7.17
N LEU A 58 -1.26 -6.61 6.53
CA LEU A 58 -2.47 -5.92 6.09
C LEU A 58 -3.26 -6.75 5.07
N HIS A 59 -2.57 -7.36 4.08
CA HIS A 59 -3.21 -8.27 3.12
C HIS A 59 -3.77 -9.52 3.81
N LEU A 60 -3.01 -10.16 4.70
CA LEU A 60 -3.40 -11.38 5.39
C LEU A 60 -4.64 -11.18 6.27
N HIS A 61 -4.73 -10.03 6.95
CA HIS A 61 -5.81 -9.75 7.90
C HIS A 61 -6.89 -8.80 7.35
N MET A 62 -6.85 -8.48 6.06
CA MET A 62 -7.77 -7.55 5.39
C MET A 62 -9.24 -7.91 5.60
N SER A 63 -9.59 -9.19 5.44
CA SER A 63 -10.98 -9.65 5.58
C SER A 63 -11.54 -9.52 7.01
N ARG A 64 -10.68 -9.45 8.01
CA ARG A 64 -11.06 -9.30 9.43
C ARG A 64 -11.12 -7.85 9.88
N GLY A 65 -10.54 -6.93 9.12
CA GLY A 65 -10.48 -5.51 9.48
C GLY A 65 -9.76 -5.23 10.81
N LEU A 66 -8.84 -6.12 11.24
CA LEU A 66 -8.12 -5.96 12.50
C LEU A 66 -7.16 -4.77 12.43
N PRO A 67 -7.11 -3.92 13.46
CA PRO A 67 -6.10 -2.89 13.56
C PRO A 67 -4.71 -3.50 13.74
N ILE A 68 -3.73 -2.96 13.02
CA ILE A 68 -2.34 -3.41 13.08
C ILE A 68 -1.45 -2.30 13.63
N TYR A 69 -0.67 -2.64 14.64
CA TYR A 69 0.34 -1.79 15.26
C TYR A 69 1.73 -2.29 14.87
N GLY A 70 2.37 -1.62 13.91
CA GLY A 70 3.71 -2.01 13.47
C GLY A 70 4.81 -1.48 14.40
N MET A 71 5.84 -2.28 14.67
CA MET A 71 7.08 -1.85 15.30
C MET A 71 8.27 -2.19 14.42
N ASN A 72 9.07 -1.16 14.07
CA ASN A 72 10.17 -1.30 13.12
C ASN A 72 11.29 -2.19 13.65
N ARG A 73 11.58 -3.26 12.92
CA ARG A 73 12.74 -4.14 13.11
C ARG A 73 13.53 -4.31 11.79
N GLY A 74 13.32 -3.38 10.84
CA GLY A 74 14.09 -3.24 9.60
C GLY A 74 14.89 -1.94 9.58
N SER A 75 15.38 -1.55 8.40
CA SER A 75 16.20 -0.34 8.21
C SER A 75 15.39 0.95 8.32
N VAL A 76 14.36 1.10 7.51
CA VAL A 76 13.45 2.26 7.50
C VAL A 76 12.03 1.74 7.40
N GLY A 77 11.09 2.37 8.10
CA GLY A 77 9.68 1.98 8.04
C GLY A 77 8.76 3.19 8.07
N PHE A 78 8.10 3.47 6.95
CA PHE A 78 7.08 4.53 6.86
C PHE A 78 5.82 4.14 7.64
N LEU A 79 5.43 2.87 7.55
CA LEU A 79 4.22 2.33 8.16
C LEU A 79 4.43 1.82 9.59
N MET A 80 5.64 1.97 10.17
CA MET A 80 6.04 1.36 11.43
C MET A 80 6.25 2.38 12.54
N ASN A 81 5.92 2.04 13.77
CA ASN A 81 6.33 2.79 14.97
C ASN A 81 7.75 2.38 15.40
N ASN A 82 8.36 3.18 16.28
CA ASN A 82 9.63 2.81 16.88
C ASN A 82 9.45 1.58 17.79
N TYR A 83 10.40 0.65 17.69
CA TYR A 83 10.43 -0.52 18.57
C TYR A 83 10.69 -0.11 20.01
N ARG A 84 9.84 -0.59 20.92
CA ARG A 84 10.00 -0.51 22.38
C ARG A 84 9.30 -1.70 23.01
N GLU A 85 9.94 -2.35 23.96
CA GLU A 85 9.42 -3.52 24.66
C GLU A 85 8.41 -3.14 25.75
N ASP A 86 8.52 -1.93 26.30
CA ASP A 86 7.73 -1.48 27.44
C ASP A 86 6.42 -0.81 27.04
N GLY A 87 5.36 -1.13 27.84
CA GLY A 87 4.09 -0.43 27.79
C GLY A 87 3.31 -0.60 26.48
N VAL A 88 3.43 -1.74 25.79
CA VAL A 88 2.79 -1.99 24.48
C VAL A 88 1.29 -1.75 24.55
N ALA A 89 0.58 -2.34 25.50
CA ALA A 89 -0.86 -2.17 25.65
C ALA A 89 -1.27 -0.68 25.83
N ARG A 90 -0.51 0.08 26.64
CA ARG A 90 -0.76 1.50 26.86
C ARG A 90 -0.47 2.33 25.61
N ARG A 91 0.55 1.98 24.81
CA ARG A 91 0.86 2.63 23.55
C ARG A 91 -0.25 2.41 22.53
N ILE A 92 -0.70 1.17 22.39
CA ILE A 92 -1.86 0.81 21.54
C ILE A 92 -3.11 1.60 21.95
N ALA A 93 -3.42 1.65 23.25
CA ALA A 93 -4.56 2.37 23.79
C ALA A 93 -4.53 3.90 23.51
N ARG A 94 -3.33 4.48 23.34
CA ARG A 94 -3.12 5.90 23.06
C ARG A 94 -2.83 6.17 21.59
N SER A 95 -2.73 5.14 20.76
CA SER A 95 -2.42 5.27 19.36
C SER A 95 -3.52 6.02 18.60
N ARG A 96 -3.12 6.68 17.51
CA ARG A 96 -4.04 7.24 16.52
C ARG A 96 -4.24 6.23 15.41
N ALA A 97 -5.50 5.99 15.08
CA ALA A 97 -5.86 5.14 13.96
C ALA A 97 -5.77 5.93 12.64
N VAL A 98 -5.13 5.34 11.66
CA VAL A 98 -5.14 5.80 10.26
C VAL A 98 -5.80 4.72 9.44
N VAL A 99 -6.83 5.08 8.67
CA VAL A 99 -7.56 4.15 7.81
C VAL A 99 -7.06 4.32 6.38
N LEU A 100 -6.63 3.21 5.78
CA LEU A 100 -6.25 3.13 4.37
C LEU A 100 -7.31 2.33 3.61
N HIS A 101 -7.47 2.66 2.33
CA HIS A 101 -8.33 1.93 1.39
C HIS A 101 -7.47 1.41 0.24
N PRO A 102 -7.55 0.13 -0.11
CA PRO A 102 -6.75 -0.43 -1.18
C PRO A 102 -7.28 -0.03 -2.56
N LEU A 103 -6.42 -0.10 -3.57
CA LEU A 103 -6.83 -0.14 -4.96
C LEU A 103 -7.29 -1.56 -5.30
N ARG A 104 -8.37 -1.66 -6.06
CA ARG A 104 -8.80 -2.88 -6.74
C ARG A 104 -8.28 -2.83 -8.18
N MET A 105 -7.52 -3.84 -8.55
CA MET A 105 -7.08 -4.09 -9.92
C MET A 105 -7.94 -5.19 -10.53
N ALA A 106 -8.50 -4.95 -11.72
CA ALA A 106 -9.06 -5.97 -12.59
C ALA A 106 -8.22 -5.99 -13.88
N ALA A 107 -7.37 -6.99 -14.04
CA ALA A 107 -6.50 -7.16 -15.19
C ALA A 107 -7.06 -8.22 -16.13
N ARG A 108 -7.30 -7.84 -17.39
CA ARG A 108 -7.68 -8.77 -18.46
C ARG A 108 -6.45 -9.09 -19.29
N THR A 109 -6.14 -10.35 -19.45
CA THR A 109 -5.03 -10.86 -20.25
C THR A 109 -5.41 -10.92 -21.76
N VAL A 110 -4.42 -11.18 -22.62
CA VAL A 110 -4.62 -11.28 -24.07
C VAL A 110 -5.49 -12.46 -24.50
N ASP A 111 -5.55 -13.52 -23.68
CA ASP A 111 -6.40 -14.72 -23.88
C ASP A 111 -7.82 -14.53 -23.28
N GLY A 112 -8.06 -13.38 -22.62
CA GLY A 112 -9.38 -12.98 -22.12
C GLY A 112 -9.67 -13.32 -20.66
N GLU A 113 -8.73 -13.95 -19.93
CA GLU A 113 -8.88 -14.21 -18.50
C GLU A 113 -8.88 -12.90 -17.71
N ILE A 114 -9.65 -12.86 -16.60
CA ILE A 114 -9.72 -11.71 -15.70
C ILE A 114 -9.14 -12.11 -14.36
N HIS A 115 -8.11 -11.37 -13.94
CA HIS A 115 -7.47 -11.52 -12.65
C HIS A 115 -7.77 -10.29 -11.78
N ASN A 116 -8.22 -10.54 -10.55
CA ASN A 116 -8.50 -9.49 -9.58
C ASN A 116 -7.46 -9.53 -8.48
N ALA A 117 -6.94 -8.36 -8.08
CA ALA A 117 -6.04 -8.21 -6.96
C ALA A 117 -6.29 -6.88 -6.25
N LEU A 118 -5.78 -6.77 -5.03
CA LEU A 118 -5.82 -5.55 -4.23
C LEU A 118 -4.40 -5.03 -3.99
N ALA A 119 -4.23 -3.73 -4.04
CA ALA A 119 -2.96 -3.06 -3.72
C ALA A 119 -3.18 -2.00 -2.65
N ILE A 120 -2.36 -2.00 -1.63
CA ILE A 120 -2.36 -0.99 -0.57
C ILE A 120 -1.55 0.23 -1.01
N ASN A 121 -0.42 0.00 -1.68
CA ASN A 121 0.44 1.06 -2.19
C ASN A 121 0.06 1.48 -3.61
N ASP A 122 0.23 0.59 -4.58
CA ASP A 122 0.06 0.94 -5.98
C ASP A 122 -0.25 -0.25 -6.90
N VAL A 123 -0.80 0.09 -8.05
CA VAL A 123 -0.91 -0.81 -9.20
C VAL A 123 0.00 -0.26 -10.28
N SER A 124 1.01 -1.03 -10.69
CA SER A 124 1.96 -0.66 -11.72
C SER A 124 1.84 -1.54 -12.95
N LEU A 125 2.00 -0.95 -14.12
CA LEU A 125 2.11 -1.64 -15.40
C LEU A 125 3.53 -1.46 -15.90
N LEU A 126 4.20 -2.56 -16.28
CA LEU A 126 5.58 -2.56 -16.74
C LEU A 126 5.74 -3.40 -18.01
N ARG A 127 6.52 -2.89 -18.98
CA ARG A 127 6.90 -3.64 -20.17
C ARG A 127 7.68 -4.92 -19.79
N GLN A 128 7.37 -6.03 -20.43
CA GLN A 128 8.04 -7.31 -20.18
C GLN A 128 9.31 -7.52 -21.02
N THR A 129 9.49 -6.70 -22.06
CA THR A 129 10.60 -6.84 -23.00
C THR A 129 11.35 -5.53 -23.18
N ARG A 130 12.39 -5.52 -24.02
CA ARG A 130 13.10 -4.28 -24.42
C ARG A 130 12.26 -3.28 -25.22
N GLN A 131 11.11 -3.70 -25.78
CA GLN A 131 10.18 -2.81 -26.47
C GLN A 131 9.48 -1.90 -25.47
N THR A 132 9.33 -0.62 -25.79
CA THR A 132 8.53 0.30 -24.97
C THR A 132 7.08 -0.17 -24.89
N ALA A 133 6.44 0.00 -23.75
CA ALA A 133 4.99 -0.09 -23.66
C ALA A 133 4.33 1.05 -24.47
N LYS A 134 3.16 0.79 -25.01
CA LYS A 134 2.24 1.77 -25.54
C LYS A 134 0.92 1.62 -24.82
N LEU A 135 0.55 2.64 -24.08
CA LEU A 135 -0.62 2.62 -23.20
C LEU A 135 -1.62 3.69 -23.64
N LYS A 136 -2.89 3.34 -23.68
CA LYS A 136 -4.00 4.29 -23.79
C LYS A 136 -4.65 4.43 -22.43
N ILE A 137 -4.85 5.65 -21.96
CA ILE A 137 -5.35 5.93 -20.61
C ILE A 137 -6.70 6.63 -20.69
N SER A 138 -7.68 6.04 -20.03
CA SER A 138 -9.01 6.62 -19.84
C SER A 138 -9.29 6.83 -18.35
N ILE A 139 -9.96 7.93 -18.03
CA ILE A 139 -10.44 8.25 -16.68
C ILE A 139 -11.95 8.46 -16.78
N ASP A 140 -12.71 7.69 -16.00
CA ASP A 140 -14.18 7.73 -15.98
C ASP A 140 -14.77 7.61 -17.40
N ASP A 141 -14.31 6.60 -18.15
CA ASP A 141 -14.65 6.29 -19.54
C ASP A 141 -14.26 7.35 -20.59
N VAL A 142 -13.62 8.43 -20.18
CA VAL A 142 -13.14 9.45 -21.12
C VAL A 142 -11.66 9.23 -21.40
N VAL A 143 -11.31 9.03 -22.67
CA VAL A 143 -9.90 8.93 -23.08
C VAL A 143 -9.19 10.25 -22.79
N ARG A 144 -8.17 10.21 -21.94
CA ARG A 144 -7.34 11.36 -21.56
C ARG A 144 -6.00 11.37 -22.28
N LEU A 145 -5.50 10.20 -22.63
CA LEU A 145 -4.26 10.05 -23.37
C LEU A 145 -4.38 8.88 -24.34
N GLU A 146 -4.41 9.17 -25.63
CA GLU A 146 -4.58 8.18 -26.70
C GLU A 146 -3.38 7.24 -26.82
N GLU A 147 -2.16 7.75 -26.63
CA GLU A 147 -0.95 6.94 -26.64
C GLU A 147 0.11 7.52 -25.69
N LEU A 148 0.53 6.71 -24.72
CA LEU A 148 1.71 6.94 -23.91
C LEU A 148 2.77 5.89 -24.27
N ILE A 149 3.90 6.35 -24.80
CA ILE A 149 5.08 5.51 -25.06
C ILE A 149 6.03 5.65 -23.88
N CYS A 150 6.26 4.54 -23.17
CA CYS A 150 6.96 4.56 -21.87
C CYS A 150 7.53 3.19 -21.53
N ASP A 151 8.13 3.05 -20.35
CA ASP A 151 8.42 1.75 -19.76
C ASP A 151 7.22 1.20 -19.01
N GLY A 152 6.30 2.06 -18.55
CA GLY A 152 5.10 1.70 -17.84
C GLY A 152 4.33 2.90 -17.28
N ALA A 153 3.35 2.61 -16.46
CA ALA A 153 2.58 3.60 -15.70
C ALA A 153 2.16 3.01 -14.35
N LEU A 154 1.94 3.86 -13.37
CA LEU A 154 1.61 3.46 -12.00
C LEU A 154 0.44 4.31 -11.52
N VAL A 155 -0.52 3.67 -10.83
CA VAL A 155 -1.57 4.34 -10.06
C VAL A 155 -1.32 4.07 -8.58
N SER A 156 -1.16 5.14 -7.80
CA SER A 156 -0.81 5.07 -6.38
C SER A 156 -1.90 5.62 -5.48
N THR A 157 -2.05 4.98 -4.32
CA THR A 157 -2.77 5.53 -3.17
C THR A 157 -1.95 6.63 -2.48
N PRO A 158 -2.54 7.42 -1.58
CA PRO A 158 -1.77 8.31 -0.73
C PRO A 158 -0.68 7.59 0.09
N ALA A 159 -0.96 6.39 0.62
CA ALA A 159 0.02 5.60 1.37
C ALA A 159 1.20 5.16 0.49
N GLY A 160 0.92 4.71 -0.74
CA GLY A 160 1.94 4.31 -1.71
C GLY A 160 2.67 5.47 -2.37
N SER A 161 2.20 6.71 -2.19
CA SER A 161 2.80 7.87 -2.84
C SER A 161 4.26 8.12 -2.44
N THR A 162 4.68 7.65 -1.27
CA THR A 162 6.06 7.70 -0.76
C THR A 162 6.88 6.44 -1.09
N ALA A 163 6.28 5.45 -1.77
CA ALA A 163 6.93 4.21 -2.18
C ALA A 163 7.44 4.29 -3.64
N TYR A 164 7.06 3.35 -4.51
CA TYR A 164 7.51 3.31 -5.90
C TYR A 164 7.11 4.56 -6.68
N ASN A 165 5.93 5.13 -6.38
CA ASN A 165 5.49 6.39 -6.99
C ASN A 165 6.52 7.52 -6.81
N LEU A 166 7.12 7.68 -5.61
CA LEU A 166 8.15 8.68 -5.37
C LEU A 166 9.42 8.39 -6.18
N SER A 167 9.84 7.14 -6.24
CA SER A 167 11.05 6.71 -6.97
C SER A 167 10.99 7.01 -8.47
N ILE A 168 9.79 7.05 -9.06
CA ILE A 168 9.58 7.39 -10.47
C ILE A 168 9.25 8.87 -10.69
N GLY A 169 9.35 9.70 -9.64
CA GLY A 169 9.11 11.14 -9.69
C GLY A 169 7.65 11.55 -9.61
N GLY A 170 6.79 10.69 -9.09
CA GLY A 170 5.40 11.01 -8.78
C GLY A 170 5.27 11.92 -7.55
N PRO A 171 4.13 12.60 -7.38
CA PRO A 171 3.90 13.48 -6.25
C PRO A 171 3.67 12.71 -4.95
N ILE A 172 4.12 13.26 -3.83
CA ILE A 172 3.73 12.80 -2.50
C ILE A 172 2.32 13.33 -2.21
N ILE A 173 1.42 12.45 -1.78
CA ILE A 173 0.02 12.77 -1.50
C ILE A 173 -0.22 12.67 0.01
N PRO A 174 -0.71 13.73 0.67
CA PRO A 174 -1.16 13.65 2.06
C PRO A 174 -2.28 12.61 2.22
N LEU A 175 -2.23 11.81 3.29
CA LEU A 175 -3.18 10.71 3.49
C LEU A 175 -4.65 11.13 3.48
N ALA A 176 -4.96 12.31 4.01
CA ALA A 176 -6.31 12.85 4.07
C ALA A 176 -6.78 13.53 2.77
N ALA A 177 -5.96 13.53 1.70
CA ALA A 177 -6.24 14.31 0.50
C ALA A 177 -7.36 13.71 -0.38
N ASN A 178 -7.77 12.45 -0.16
CA ASN A 178 -8.75 11.75 -1.01
C ASN A 178 -8.40 11.83 -2.51
N LEU A 179 -7.13 11.63 -2.84
CA LEU A 179 -6.60 11.67 -4.19
C LEU A 179 -5.85 10.38 -4.52
N LEU A 180 -5.74 10.08 -5.80
CA LEU A 180 -4.83 9.09 -6.36
C LEU A 180 -3.81 9.81 -7.26
N ALA A 181 -2.62 9.24 -7.43
CA ALA A 181 -1.69 9.68 -8.45
C ALA A 181 -1.66 8.67 -9.60
N ILE A 182 -1.64 9.15 -10.84
CA ILE A 182 -1.20 8.36 -11.98
C ILE A 182 0.13 8.94 -12.47
N THR A 183 1.17 8.10 -12.52
CA THR A 183 2.54 8.52 -12.82
C THR A 183 3.14 7.64 -13.91
N PRO A 184 3.71 8.22 -15.00
CA PRO A 184 4.38 7.44 -16.03
C PRO A 184 5.76 6.99 -15.57
N ILE A 185 6.18 5.82 -16.02
CA ILE A 185 7.53 5.28 -15.80
C ILE A 185 8.33 5.51 -17.08
N ALA A 186 9.38 6.33 -17.01
CA ALA A 186 10.27 6.65 -18.13
C ALA A 186 9.52 7.05 -19.42
N ALA A 187 8.63 8.04 -19.35
CA ALA A 187 7.84 8.49 -20.48
C ALA A 187 8.73 9.00 -21.63
N PHE A 188 8.59 8.38 -22.80
CA PHE A 188 9.26 8.82 -24.04
C PHE A 188 8.39 9.79 -24.86
N ARG A 189 7.09 9.52 -24.96
CA ARG A 189 6.09 10.40 -25.60
C ARG A 189 4.74 10.26 -24.92
N PRO A 190 4.06 11.37 -24.55
CA PRO A 190 4.57 12.75 -24.55
C PRO A 190 5.59 12.97 -23.40
N ARG A 191 6.75 13.54 -23.72
CA ARG A 191 7.86 13.70 -22.75
C ARG A 191 7.56 14.66 -21.58
N ARG A 192 6.62 15.59 -21.78
CA ARG A 192 6.28 16.61 -20.78
C ARG A 192 5.18 16.16 -19.82
N TRP A 193 4.50 15.07 -20.12
CA TRP A 193 3.48 14.55 -19.20
C TRP A 193 4.16 13.88 -18.01
N ARG A 194 3.87 14.40 -16.85
CA ARG A 194 4.44 13.94 -15.57
C ARG A 194 3.46 13.11 -14.74
N GLY A 195 2.27 12.83 -15.26
CA GLY A 195 1.19 12.21 -14.55
C GLY A 195 0.09 13.20 -14.19
N ALA A 196 -0.83 12.76 -13.36
CA ALA A 196 -1.95 13.56 -12.89
C ALA A 196 -2.37 13.14 -11.47
N LEU A 197 -2.97 14.07 -10.73
CA LEU A 197 -3.73 13.76 -9.53
C LEU A 197 -5.19 13.56 -9.92
N LEU A 198 -5.81 12.53 -9.37
CA LEU A 198 -7.18 12.13 -9.65
C LEU A 198 -7.96 12.12 -8.33
N GLN A 199 -9.28 12.32 -8.40
CA GLN A 199 -10.15 12.06 -7.26
C GLN A 199 -10.07 10.58 -6.89
N HIS A 200 -10.18 10.25 -5.62
CA HIS A 200 -10.16 8.85 -5.15
C HIS A 200 -11.28 7.98 -5.76
N THR A 201 -12.36 8.61 -6.23
CA THR A 201 -13.49 7.94 -6.89
C THR A 201 -13.24 7.64 -8.37
N ALA A 202 -12.11 8.12 -8.93
CA ALA A 202 -11.82 7.95 -10.34
C ALA A 202 -11.63 6.47 -10.71
N ARG A 203 -12.20 6.07 -11.85
CA ARG A 203 -11.93 4.80 -12.49
C ARG A 203 -10.87 4.99 -13.56
N VAL A 204 -9.70 4.41 -13.33
CA VAL A 204 -8.58 4.45 -14.28
C VAL A 204 -8.61 3.18 -15.11
N LYS A 205 -8.71 3.32 -16.43
CA LYS A 205 -8.58 2.23 -17.39
C LYS A 205 -7.33 2.44 -18.23
N ILE A 206 -6.48 1.42 -18.29
CA ILE A 206 -5.26 1.42 -19.10
C ILE A 206 -5.35 0.26 -20.09
N GLU A 207 -5.36 0.60 -21.38
CA GLU A 207 -5.38 -0.37 -22.48
C GLU A 207 -3.96 -0.47 -23.08
N ILE A 208 -3.47 -1.68 -23.30
CA ILE A 208 -2.18 -1.95 -23.90
C ILE A 208 -2.34 -1.97 -25.42
N LEU A 209 -1.69 -1.03 -26.10
CA LEU A 209 -1.66 -0.99 -27.55
C LEU A 209 -0.58 -1.94 -28.09
N GLU A 210 -0.90 -2.69 -29.13
CA GLU A 210 0.00 -3.68 -29.76
C GLU A 210 0.48 -4.77 -28.76
N PRO A 211 -0.39 -5.42 -27.94
CA PRO A 211 0.04 -6.29 -26.83
C PRO A 211 0.89 -7.47 -27.28
N ALA A 212 0.64 -8.06 -28.46
CA ALA A 212 1.45 -9.14 -29.00
C ALA A 212 2.92 -8.74 -29.29
N LYS A 213 3.17 -7.46 -29.63
CA LYS A 213 4.50 -6.92 -29.90
C LYS A 213 5.14 -6.31 -28.64
N ARG A 214 4.32 -5.79 -27.75
CA ARG A 214 4.70 -5.00 -26.60
C ARG A 214 4.01 -5.51 -25.35
N PRO A 215 4.34 -6.76 -24.92
CA PRO A 215 3.70 -7.34 -23.75
C PRO A 215 4.00 -6.53 -22.49
N VAL A 216 2.99 -6.43 -21.63
CA VAL A 216 3.02 -5.67 -20.38
C VAL A 216 2.52 -6.56 -19.25
N SER A 217 3.17 -6.49 -18.10
CA SER A 217 2.68 -7.03 -16.83
C SER A 217 1.97 -5.95 -16.02
N ALA A 218 0.94 -6.33 -15.27
CA ALA A 218 0.34 -5.51 -14.23
C ALA A 218 0.65 -6.11 -12.86
N VAL A 219 1.02 -5.27 -11.90
CA VAL A 219 1.40 -5.68 -10.54
C VAL A 219 0.58 -4.88 -9.53
N ALA A 220 -0.11 -5.56 -8.63
CA ALA A 220 -0.80 -4.98 -7.48
C ALA A 220 -0.02 -5.38 -6.21
N ASP A 221 0.74 -4.46 -5.64
CA ASP A 221 1.74 -4.70 -4.58
C ASP A 221 2.67 -5.89 -4.92
N SER A 222 2.35 -7.12 -4.50
CA SER A 222 3.13 -8.33 -4.77
C SER A 222 2.50 -9.28 -5.81
N SER A 223 1.29 -8.99 -6.29
CA SER A 223 0.54 -9.85 -7.20
C SER A 223 0.78 -9.44 -8.66
N GLU A 224 1.52 -10.24 -9.42
CA GLU A 224 1.82 -10.00 -10.84
C GLU A 224 0.83 -10.77 -11.74
N VAL A 225 0.33 -10.08 -12.78
CA VAL A 225 -0.42 -10.64 -13.91
C VAL A 225 0.33 -10.29 -15.19
N ARG A 226 0.72 -11.29 -15.97
CA ARG A 226 1.48 -11.12 -17.21
C ARG A 226 0.56 -11.04 -18.43
N ASP A 227 1.10 -10.52 -19.53
CA ASP A 227 0.44 -10.48 -20.84
C ASP A 227 -0.95 -9.83 -20.80
N VAL A 228 -1.04 -8.70 -20.06
CA VAL A 228 -2.29 -7.99 -19.93
C VAL A 228 -2.66 -7.23 -21.20
N ARG A 229 -3.95 -7.20 -21.51
CA ARG A 229 -4.56 -6.42 -22.60
C ARG A 229 -5.15 -5.11 -22.11
N GLU A 230 -5.76 -5.14 -20.92
CA GLU A 230 -6.33 -3.96 -20.26
C GLU A 230 -6.33 -4.15 -18.75
N VAL A 231 -6.25 -3.06 -18.03
CA VAL A 231 -6.32 -3.03 -16.57
C VAL A 231 -7.26 -1.92 -16.14
N GLU A 232 -8.23 -2.26 -15.30
CA GLU A 232 -9.09 -1.30 -14.62
C GLU A 232 -8.68 -1.19 -13.15
N ILE A 233 -8.59 0.05 -12.64
CA ILE A 233 -8.12 0.35 -11.29
C ILE A 233 -9.08 1.33 -10.65
N THR A 234 -9.56 0.99 -9.45
CA THR A 234 -10.44 1.84 -8.62
C THR A 234 -10.05 1.73 -7.15
N GLU A 235 -10.27 2.77 -6.35
CA GLU A 235 -10.15 2.64 -4.88
C GLU A 235 -11.36 1.87 -4.34
N ASP A 236 -11.11 0.89 -3.45
CA ASP A 236 -12.17 0.11 -2.81
C ASP A 236 -12.39 0.54 -1.36
N ARG A 237 -13.32 1.46 -1.13
CA ARG A 237 -13.67 1.94 0.21
C ARG A 237 -14.57 1.00 1.02
N SER A 238 -15.01 -0.09 0.47
CA SER A 238 -15.67 -1.15 1.24
C SER A 238 -14.69 -1.89 2.16
N ILE A 239 -13.37 -1.79 1.86
CA ILE A 239 -12.28 -2.35 2.64
C ILE A 239 -11.61 -1.22 3.41
N ALA A 240 -11.55 -1.35 4.73
CA ALA A 240 -10.88 -0.41 5.63
C ALA A 240 -9.73 -1.12 6.33
N LEU A 241 -8.50 -0.65 6.11
CA LEU A 241 -7.29 -1.18 6.72
C LEU A 241 -6.83 -0.20 7.80
N THR A 242 -6.86 -0.62 9.05
CA THR A 242 -6.56 0.26 10.19
C THR A 242 -5.13 0.05 10.68
N LEU A 243 -4.31 1.08 10.55
CA LEU A 243 -2.98 1.15 11.16
C LEU A 243 -3.02 2.02 12.41
N LEU A 244 -2.27 1.58 13.43
CA LEU A 244 -2.16 2.28 14.70
C LEU A 244 -0.78 2.92 14.83
N PHE A 245 -0.75 4.24 15.06
CA PHE A 245 0.49 5.01 15.22
C PHE A 245 0.57 5.67 16.59
N ASP A 246 1.77 5.66 17.18
CA ASP A 246 2.06 6.46 18.37
C ASP A 246 1.78 7.95 18.06
N PRO A 247 1.22 8.74 19.01
CA PRO A 247 0.88 10.14 18.78
C PRO A 247 2.05 11.02 18.31
N GLN A 248 3.28 10.64 18.69
CA GLN A 248 4.51 11.36 18.33
C GLN A 248 5.09 10.91 16.97
N HIS A 249 4.48 9.90 16.33
CA HIS A 249 4.97 9.28 15.09
C HIS A 249 3.83 9.18 14.07
N ALA A 250 2.96 10.20 14.02
CA ALA A 250 1.85 10.24 13.07
C ALA A 250 2.38 10.10 11.63
N LEU A 251 1.76 9.22 10.86
CA LEU A 251 2.14 8.95 9.46
C LEU A 251 2.09 10.24 8.62
N GLU A 252 1.14 11.13 8.91
CA GLU A 252 1.02 12.45 8.26
C GLU A 252 2.27 13.31 8.41
N GLU A 253 2.86 13.33 9.62
CA GLU A 253 4.09 14.08 9.87
C GLU A 253 5.30 13.48 9.13
N ARG A 254 5.34 12.16 8.95
CA ARG A 254 6.39 11.50 8.15
C ARG A 254 6.24 11.82 6.66
N VAL A 255 5.02 11.74 6.15
CA VAL A 255 4.70 12.13 4.77
C VAL A 255 5.06 13.59 4.53
N LEU A 256 4.80 14.47 5.52
CA LEU A 256 5.18 15.87 5.42
C LEU A 256 6.71 16.04 5.40
N LYS A 257 7.45 15.37 6.29
CA LYS A 257 8.90 15.43 6.33
C LYS A 257 9.54 14.98 5.03
N GLU A 258 9.02 13.91 4.41
CA GLU A 258 9.55 13.38 3.16
C GLU A 258 9.49 14.41 2.02
N GLN A 259 8.48 15.28 2.02
CA GLN A 259 8.35 16.35 1.01
C GLN A 259 9.45 17.41 1.10
N PHE A 260 10.16 17.49 2.23
CA PHE A 260 11.21 18.48 2.48
C PHE A 260 12.61 17.85 2.57
N GLN A 261 12.74 16.57 2.27
CA GLN A 261 14.05 15.92 2.16
C GLN A 261 14.65 16.22 0.78
N PRO A 262 15.97 16.49 0.72
CA PRO A 262 16.66 16.81 -0.54
C PRO A 262 16.79 15.59 -1.46
#